data_c53de199b5c7ce35965c6adf65f4c856
#
_entry.id   c53de199b5c7ce35965c6adf65f4c856
#
_cell.length_a   1.000
_cell.length_b   1.000
_cell.length_c   1.000
_cell.angle_alpha   90.00
_cell.angle_beta   90.00
_cell.angle_gamma   90.00
#
_symmetry.space_group_name_H-M   'P 1'
#
loop_
_entity.id
_entity.type
_entity.pdbx_description
1 polymer ?
#
loop_
_entity_poly.entity_id
_entity_poly.type
_entity_poly.pdbx_seq_one_letter_code
_entity_poly.pdbx_strand_id
1 'polypeptide(L)'
;MKKIIFWVAAIGLLAFFMFTQFSSFERKGLRRFEVLNNPSQEVIVGVCWPFSVNQDGMADGLQMALDEINSKNLAGGHTIRLIIRDDSFNSVKQKLIAREFADNPEMSAVIGYYDDGPAIQASSIFESSRLLHLLIGANNTDMTSHGFNYINRTVLSSDRIATKLAKLSTNHGYRKIAILWEEDAYGEDLAYQYQVGLDQLNAKVVYQWSYSRKNVDFRLLVNELKMIDADMIFFSGIEPIAGDFLRAARKVGLKTPVLGAFNNTPEMRIHAGSAYEGAIFFGFYNVHSQTPENQLFVKKFFDRYGRNPDTWAAQSYDALHILAKAIKFTGSRNPLDLSYAIRYADAFEGANGRYKFDRAGNLEDKPLFLYVIQHGVPVLIQ
;
A
#
# COMPACT_ATOMS: atom_id res chain seq x y z
N MET A 1 -29.25 37.70 -16.33
CA MET A 1 -29.98 36.52 -16.86
C MET A 1 -29.11 35.58 -17.69
N LYS A 2 -28.45 36.04 -18.80
CA LYS A 2 -27.64 35.13 -19.66
C LYS A 2 -26.54 34.34 -18.95
N LYS A 3 -25.80 34.94 -17.96
CA LYS A 3 -24.77 34.25 -17.18
C LYS A 3 -25.34 33.16 -16.25
N ILE A 4 -26.51 33.40 -15.65
CA ILE A 4 -27.17 32.41 -14.78
C ILE A 4 -27.65 31.20 -15.58
N ILE A 5 -28.22 31.43 -16.76
CA ILE A 5 -28.66 30.34 -17.66
C ILE A 5 -27.46 29.49 -18.10
N PHE A 6 -26.30 30.12 -18.39
CA PHE A 6 -25.07 29.41 -18.76
C PHE A 6 -24.59 28.50 -17.64
N TRP A 7 -24.57 28.98 -16.40
CA TRP A 7 -24.12 28.18 -15.25
C TRP A 7 -25.09 27.03 -14.92
N VAL A 8 -26.40 27.26 -15.05
CA VAL A 8 -27.41 26.20 -14.85
C VAL A 8 -27.28 25.12 -15.93
N ALA A 9 -27.06 25.50 -17.20
CA ALA A 9 -26.82 24.55 -18.27
C ALA A 9 -25.50 23.77 -18.08
N ALA A 10 -24.42 24.42 -17.63
CA ALA A 10 -23.14 23.78 -17.36
C ALA A 10 -23.24 22.78 -16.20
N ILE A 11 -23.94 23.13 -15.10
CA ILE A 11 -24.20 22.23 -13.98
C ILE A 11 -25.07 21.04 -14.43
N GLY A 12 -26.12 21.28 -15.23
CA GLY A 12 -26.96 20.23 -15.79
C GLY A 12 -26.20 19.26 -16.68
N LEU A 13 -25.32 19.76 -17.54
CA LEU A 13 -24.43 18.92 -18.38
C LEU A 13 -23.44 18.11 -17.54
N LEU A 14 -22.87 18.71 -16.52
CA LEU A 14 -21.94 18.02 -15.59
C LEU A 14 -22.67 16.90 -14.82
N ALA A 15 -23.85 17.19 -14.29
CA ALA A 15 -24.69 16.22 -13.59
C ALA A 15 -25.14 15.07 -14.52
N PHE A 16 -25.53 15.39 -15.75
CA PHE A 16 -25.88 14.38 -16.76
C PHE A 16 -24.67 13.51 -17.13
N PHE A 17 -23.50 14.11 -17.31
CA PHE A 17 -22.27 13.36 -17.58
C PHE A 17 -21.88 12.45 -16.42
N MET A 18 -21.95 12.93 -15.17
CA MET A 18 -21.72 12.12 -13.98
C MET A 18 -22.72 10.96 -13.87
N PHE A 19 -24.00 11.22 -14.12
CA PHE A 19 -25.05 10.21 -14.11
C PHE A 19 -24.82 9.12 -15.19
N THR A 20 -24.44 9.51 -16.41
CA THR A 20 -24.13 8.55 -17.48
C THR A 20 -22.91 7.71 -17.19
N GLN A 21 -21.87 8.28 -16.58
CA GLN A 21 -20.69 7.54 -16.13
C GLN A 21 -21.04 6.54 -15.01
N PHE A 22 -21.77 7.00 -13.99
CA PHE A 22 -22.22 6.14 -12.89
C PHE A 22 -23.07 4.97 -13.38
N SER A 23 -24.07 5.26 -14.22
CA SER A 23 -24.92 4.21 -14.82
C SER A 23 -24.15 3.23 -15.73
N SER A 24 -23.04 3.68 -16.33
CA SER A 24 -22.14 2.81 -17.10
C SER A 24 -21.40 1.81 -16.21
N PHE A 25 -20.83 2.25 -15.10
CA PHE A 25 -20.13 1.35 -14.16
C PHE A 25 -21.09 0.38 -13.47
N GLU A 26 -22.28 0.82 -13.09
CA GLU A 26 -23.30 -0.05 -12.52
C GLU A 26 -23.74 -1.17 -13.47
N ARG A 27 -23.93 -0.84 -14.76
CA ARG A 27 -24.20 -1.85 -15.81
C ARG A 27 -23.05 -2.84 -15.98
N LYS A 28 -21.80 -2.39 -15.86
CA LYS A 28 -20.62 -3.29 -15.88
C LYS A 28 -20.63 -4.25 -14.71
N GLY A 29 -20.97 -3.76 -13.52
CA GLY A 29 -21.11 -4.58 -12.31
C GLY A 29 -22.20 -5.65 -12.43
N LEU A 30 -23.37 -5.29 -12.96
CA LEU A 30 -24.44 -6.25 -13.22
C LEU A 30 -24.03 -7.32 -14.24
N ARG A 31 -23.41 -6.91 -15.35
CA ARG A 31 -22.89 -7.85 -16.34
C ARG A 31 -21.83 -8.77 -15.77
N ARG A 32 -20.93 -8.26 -14.93
CA ARG A 32 -19.92 -9.09 -14.22
C ARG A 32 -20.59 -10.15 -13.37
N PHE A 33 -21.60 -9.77 -12.58
CA PHE A 33 -22.35 -10.71 -11.75
C PHE A 33 -22.98 -11.83 -12.61
N GLU A 34 -23.61 -11.49 -13.71
CA GLU A 34 -24.20 -12.48 -14.63
C GLU A 34 -23.15 -13.44 -15.21
N VAL A 35 -22.02 -12.90 -15.69
CA VAL A 35 -20.93 -13.69 -16.29
C VAL A 35 -20.27 -14.61 -15.27
N LEU A 36 -20.00 -14.11 -14.07
CA LEU A 36 -19.29 -14.88 -13.05
C LEU A 36 -20.17 -15.93 -12.35
N ASN A 37 -21.47 -15.82 -12.42
CA ASN A 37 -22.41 -16.87 -11.97
C ASN A 37 -22.55 -18.04 -12.95
N ASN A 38 -22.08 -17.88 -14.20
CA ASN A 38 -22.03 -19.03 -15.10
C ASN A 38 -20.91 -19.99 -14.68
N PRO A 39 -21.12 -21.32 -14.82
CA PRO A 39 -20.11 -22.30 -14.45
C PRO A 39 -18.79 -22.09 -15.20
N SER A 40 -17.71 -21.94 -14.49
CA SER A 40 -16.34 -21.93 -15.02
C SER A 40 -15.37 -22.28 -13.90
N GLN A 41 -14.33 -23.01 -14.22
CA GLN A 41 -13.26 -23.32 -13.28
C GLN A 41 -12.16 -22.24 -13.25
N GLU A 42 -12.14 -21.34 -14.24
CA GLU A 42 -11.12 -20.29 -14.28
C GLU A 42 -11.54 -19.04 -13.51
N VAL A 43 -10.66 -18.56 -12.64
CA VAL A 43 -10.78 -17.27 -11.93
C VAL A 43 -9.73 -16.33 -12.49
N ILE A 44 -10.18 -15.22 -13.08
CA ILE A 44 -9.29 -14.22 -13.67
C ILE A 44 -9.00 -13.13 -12.64
N VAL A 45 -7.70 -12.88 -12.42
CA VAL A 45 -7.21 -11.88 -11.48
C VAL A 45 -6.32 -10.88 -12.21
N GLY A 46 -6.67 -9.60 -12.14
CA GLY A 46 -5.83 -8.51 -12.63
C GLY A 46 -4.70 -8.20 -11.65
N VAL A 47 -3.55 -7.79 -12.17
CA VAL A 47 -2.41 -7.34 -11.35
C VAL A 47 -1.89 -6.03 -11.94
N CYS A 48 -1.79 -4.99 -11.09
CA CYS A 48 -1.25 -3.68 -11.46
C CYS A 48 -0.11 -3.31 -10.50
N TRP A 49 1.10 -3.13 -11.04
CA TRP A 49 2.30 -2.84 -10.25
C TRP A 49 3.36 -2.17 -11.13
N PRO A 50 4.27 -1.33 -10.61
CA PRO A 50 5.32 -0.69 -11.39
C PRO A 50 6.54 -1.61 -11.64
N PHE A 51 6.33 -2.74 -12.31
CA PHE A 51 7.34 -3.79 -12.51
C PHE A 51 8.59 -3.31 -13.22
N SER A 52 8.46 -2.36 -14.16
CA SER A 52 9.60 -1.82 -14.90
C SER A 52 10.46 -0.85 -14.11
N VAL A 53 9.92 -0.31 -13.02
CA VAL A 53 10.58 0.67 -12.15
C VAL A 53 11.08 0.01 -10.86
N ASN A 54 10.21 -0.73 -10.18
CA ASN A 54 10.55 -1.42 -8.94
C ASN A 54 11.23 -2.76 -9.24
N GLN A 55 12.48 -2.88 -8.79
CA GLN A 55 13.21 -4.16 -8.83
C GLN A 55 12.95 -4.94 -7.53
N ASP A 56 11.69 -5.20 -7.22
CA ASP A 56 11.25 -5.91 -6.03
C ASP A 56 10.84 -7.37 -6.33
N GLY A 57 10.47 -8.10 -5.28
CA GLY A 57 10.08 -9.50 -5.37
C GLY A 57 8.61 -9.75 -5.67
N MET A 58 7.83 -8.72 -6.01
CA MET A 58 6.38 -8.83 -6.19
C MET A 58 5.99 -9.87 -7.26
N ALA A 59 6.64 -9.83 -8.42
CA ALA A 59 6.38 -10.79 -9.50
C ALA A 59 6.75 -12.24 -9.11
N ASP A 60 7.87 -12.40 -8.41
CA ASP A 60 8.38 -13.71 -8.00
C ASP A 60 7.48 -14.34 -6.92
N GLY A 61 7.06 -13.57 -5.93
CA GLY A 61 6.13 -14.02 -4.89
C GLY A 61 4.78 -14.43 -5.47
N LEU A 62 4.25 -13.62 -6.37
CA LEU A 62 2.99 -13.87 -7.05
C LEU A 62 3.05 -15.13 -7.92
N GLN A 63 4.14 -15.30 -8.71
CA GLN A 63 4.32 -16.49 -9.56
C GLN A 63 4.47 -17.76 -8.72
N MET A 64 5.21 -17.70 -7.61
CA MET A 64 5.36 -18.85 -6.72
C MET A 64 4.03 -19.25 -6.10
N ALA A 65 3.22 -18.28 -5.65
CA ALA A 65 1.87 -18.53 -5.14
C ALA A 65 0.96 -19.14 -6.21
N LEU A 66 0.97 -18.59 -7.44
CA LEU A 66 0.15 -19.08 -8.55
C LEU A 66 0.45 -20.56 -8.87
N ASP A 67 1.73 -20.90 -8.96
CA ASP A 67 2.16 -22.27 -9.25
C ASP A 67 1.74 -23.23 -8.14
N GLU A 68 1.88 -22.83 -6.87
CA GLU A 68 1.44 -23.66 -5.73
C GLU A 68 -0.07 -23.83 -5.69
N ILE A 69 -0.83 -22.78 -5.90
CA ILE A 69 -2.28 -22.79 -5.85
C ILE A 69 -2.85 -23.71 -6.94
N ASN A 70 -2.39 -23.52 -8.17
CA ASN A 70 -2.91 -24.27 -9.31
C ASN A 70 -2.47 -25.75 -9.29
N SER A 71 -1.18 -26.02 -8.98
CA SER A 71 -0.66 -27.40 -8.96
C SER A 71 -1.23 -28.25 -7.82
N LYS A 72 -1.53 -27.62 -6.67
CA LYS A 72 -2.04 -28.31 -5.47
C LYS A 72 -3.54 -28.18 -5.29
N ASN A 73 -4.24 -27.59 -6.26
CA ASN A 73 -5.70 -27.35 -6.21
C ASN A 73 -6.16 -26.61 -4.93
N LEU A 74 -5.42 -25.57 -4.54
CA LEU A 74 -5.70 -24.85 -3.30
C LEU A 74 -6.93 -23.93 -3.40
N ALA A 75 -7.43 -23.67 -4.60
CA ALA A 75 -8.63 -22.88 -4.88
C ALA A 75 -9.90 -23.76 -5.05
N GLY A 76 -9.91 -25.00 -4.55
CA GLY A 76 -11.12 -25.82 -4.48
C GLY A 76 -11.72 -26.23 -5.84
N GLY A 77 -10.88 -26.62 -6.79
CA GLY A 77 -11.29 -27.02 -8.14
C GLY A 77 -11.21 -25.86 -9.16
N HIS A 78 -10.95 -24.65 -8.70
CA HIS A 78 -10.72 -23.53 -9.59
C HIS A 78 -9.22 -23.36 -9.89
N THR A 79 -8.91 -22.87 -11.10
CA THR A 79 -7.56 -22.44 -11.50
C THR A 79 -7.54 -20.91 -11.55
N ILE A 80 -6.46 -20.30 -11.08
CA ILE A 80 -6.27 -18.84 -11.17
C ILE A 80 -5.45 -18.52 -12.41
N ARG A 81 -5.90 -17.53 -13.17
CA ARG A 81 -5.16 -16.94 -14.29
C ARG A 81 -4.94 -15.45 -14.03
N LEU A 82 -3.69 -15.00 -14.17
CA LEU A 82 -3.31 -13.61 -13.96
C LEU A 82 -3.31 -12.83 -15.28
N ILE A 83 -3.81 -11.59 -15.23
CA ILE A 83 -3.63 -10.56 -16.26
C ILE A 83 -2.77 -9.46 -15.66
N ILE A 84 -1.48 -9.48 -15.99
CA ILE A 84 -0.48 -8.59 -15.41
C ILE A 84 -0.34 -7.33 -16.26
N ARG A 85 -0.32 -6.16 -15.61
CA ARG A 85 -0.07 -4.86 -16.23
C ARG A 85 1.01 -4.12 -15.45
N ASP A 86 2.02 -3.66 -16.17
CA ASP A 86 3.03 -2.76 -15.64
C ASP A 86 2.54 -1.31 -15.78
N ASP A 87 2.38 -0.63 -14.67
CA ASP A 87 1.95 0.77 -14.65
C ASP A 87 3.11 1.76 -14.79
N SER A 88 4.35 1.30 -14.67
CA SER A 88 5.57 2.10 -14.80
C SER A 88 5.59 3.36 -13.90
N PHE A 89 4.93 3.30 -12.73
CA PHE A 89 4.77 4.45 -11.82
C PHE A 89 4.10 5.67 -12.49
N ASN A 90 3.24 5.46 -13.47
CA ASN A 90 2.57 6.50 -14.25
C ASN A 90 1.09 6.55 -13.92
N SER A 91 0.66 7.65 -13.28
CA SER A 91 -0.72 7.82 -12.79
C SER A 91 -1.79 7.77 -13.89
N VAL A 92 -1.48 8.23 -15.10
CA VAL A 92 -2.41 8.14 -16.25
C VAL A 92 -2.57 6.68 -16.67
N LYS A 93 -1.45 5.96 -16.79
CA LYS A 93 -1.44 4.54 -17.15
C LYS A 93 -2.17 3.69 -16.09
N GLN A 94 -1.95 3.97 -14.79
CA GLN A 94 -2.64 3.32 -13.68
C GLN A 94 -4.15 3.46 -13.79
N LYS A 95 -4.65 4.65 -14.12
CA LYS A 95 -6.08 4.90 -14.33
C LYS A 95 -6.65 4.18 -15.56
N LEU A 96 -5.89 4.08 -16.65
CA LEU A 96 -6.30 3.33 -17.84
C LEU A 96 -6.36 1.84 -17.53
N ILE A 97 -5.42 1.29 -16.81
CA ILE A 97 -5.41 -0.11 -16.35
C ILE A 97 -6.60 -0.40 -15.44
N ALA A 98 -6.93 0.50 -14.51
CA ALA A 98 -8.13 0.34 -13.68
C ALA A 98 -9.42 0.25 -14.50
N ARG A 99 -9.55 1.06 -15.54
CA ARG A 99 -10.70 0.99 -16.46
C ARG A 99 -10.70 -0.29 -17.29
N GLU A 100 -9.55 -0.70 -17.84
CA GLU A 100 -9.39 -1.96 -18.56
C GLU A 100 -9.87 -3.15 -17.72
N PHE A 101 -9.43 -3.23 -16.46
CA PHE A 101 -9.83 -4.28 -15.54
C PHE A 101 -11.33 -4.20 -15.18
N ALA A 102 -11.85 -3.00 -14.96
CA ALA A 102 -13.27 -2.79 -14.69
C ALA A 102 -14.16 -3.15 -15.89
N ASP A 103 -13.66 -3.03 -17.13
CA ASP A 103 -14.38 -3.34 -18.35
C ASP A 103 -14.43 -4.83 -18.68
N ASN A 104 -13.53 -5.64 -18.07
CA ASN A 104 -13.55 -7.08 -18.26
C ASN A 104 -14.57 -7.75 -17.31
N PRO A 105 -15.70 -8.26 -17.80
CA PRO A 105 -16.74 -8.86 -16.96
C PRO A 105 -16.35 -10.23 -16.37
N GLU A 106 -15.32 -10.88 -16.91
CA GLU A 106 -14.82 -12.17 -16.40
C GLU A 106 -13.82 -12.01 -15.25
N MET A 107 -13.37 -10.79 -14.95
CA MET A 107 -12.41 -10.53 -13.89
C MET A 107 -13.07 -10.57 -12.52
N SER A 108 -12.56 -11.43 -11.63
CA SER A 108 -13.06 -11.61 -10.27
C SER A 108 -12.40 -10.68 -9.26
N ALA A 109 -11.10 -10.41 -9.41
CA ALA A 109 -10.34 -9.61 -8.47
C ALA A 109 -9.21 -8.84 -9.16
N VAL A 110 -8.71 -7.81 -8.49
CA VAL A 110 -7.47 -7.10 -8.84
C VAL A 110 -6.57 -7.08 -7.61
N ILE A 111 -5.29 -7.38 -7.78
CA ILE A 111 -4.23 -7.27 -6.78
C ILE A 111 -3.29 -6.12 -7.18
N GLY A 112 -2.96 -5.25 -6.27
CA GLY A 112 -2.10 -4.06 -6.48
C GLY A 112 -2.74 -2.90 -5.72
N TYR A 113 -2.51 -1.80 -5.95
CA TYR A 113 -1.59 -0.84 -6.50
C TYR A 113 -0.46 -0.51 -5.50
N TYR A 114 0.63 0.11 -5.98
CA TYR A 114 1.71 0.56 -5.12
C TYR A 114 1.45 1.96 -4.56
N ASP A 115 1.03 2.89 -5.41
CA ASP A 115 0.91 4.32 -5.15
C ASP A 115 -0.51 4.69 -4.66
N ASP A 116 -0.60 5.46 -3.57
CA ASP A 116 -1.86 5.80 -2.89
C ASP A 116 -2.82 6.62 -3.76
N GLY A 117 -2.34 7.65 -4.43
CA GLY A 117 -3.21 8.51 -5.23
C GLY A 117 -3.97 7.76 -6.34
N PRO A 118 -3.30 7.01 -7.21
CA PRO A 118 -3.94 6.13 -8.18
C PRO A 118 -4.76 5.00 -7.56
N ALA A 119 -4.34 4.43 -6.42
CA ALA A 119 -5.07 3.38 -5.73
C ALA A 119 -6.45 3.86 -5.23
N ILE A 120 -6.56 5.08 -4.71
CA ILE A 120 -7.82 5.71 -4.32
C ILE A 120 -8.76 5.79 -5.53
N GLN A 121 -8.24 6.27 -6.68
CA GLN A 121 -9.04 6.37 -7.90
C GLN A 121 -9.46 5.00 -8.43
N ALA A 122 -8.55 4.02 -8.43
CA ALA A 122 -8.83 2.65 -8.84
C ALA A 122 -9.87 1.99 -7.93
N SER A 123 -9.77 2.17 -6.60
CA SER A 123 -10.75 1.65 -5.63
C SER A 123 -12.17 2.16 -5.91
N SER A 124 -12.33 3.44 -6.23
CA SER A 124 -13.63 4.02 -6.61
C SER A 124 -14.18 3.43 -7.91
N ILE A 125 -13.31 3.18 -8.91
CA ILE A 125 -13.69 2.53 -10.17
C ILE A 125 -14.11 1.07 -9.92
N PHE A 126 -13.33 0.33 -9.10
CA PHE A 126 -13.61 -1.08 -8.81
C PHE A 126 -14.85 -1.26 -7.95
N GLU A 127 -15.07 -0.41 -6.93
CA GLU A 127 -16.31 -0.41 -6.15
C GLU A 127 -17.53 -0.20 -7.05
N SER A 128 -17.51 0.85 -7.88
CA SER A 128 -18.62 1.18 -8.80
C SER A 128 -18.89 0.09 -9.85
N SER A 129 -17.87 -0.67 -10.24
CA SER A 129 -17.96 -1.77 -11.19
C SER A 129 -18.10 -3.16 -10.55
N ARG A 130 -18.25 -3.22 -9.22
CA ARG A 130 -18.39 -4.45 -8.42
C ARG A 130 -17.24 -5.44 -8.66
N LEU A 131 -16.01 -4.96 -8.62
CA LEU A 131 -14.79 -5.73 -8.81
C LEU A 131 -13.98 -5.74 -7.53
N LEU A 132 -13.63 -6.93 -7.03
CA LEU A 132 -12.83 -7.05 -5.80
C LEU A 132 -11.44 -6.42 -6.02
N HIS A 133 -11.04 -5.52 -5.13
CA HIS A 133 -9.70 -4.96 -5.08
C HIS A 133 -9.01 -5.40 -3.79
N LEU A 134 -7.92 -6.13 -3.93
CA LEU A 134 -7.05 -6.54 -2.83
C LEU A 134 -5.79 -5.68 -2.87
N LEU A 135 -5.77 -4.65 -2.04
CA LEU A 135 -4.67 -3.70 -1.91
C LEU A 135 -3.49 -4.34 -1.17
N ILE A 136 -2.29 -4.28 -1.75
CA ILE A 136 -1.09 -4.88 -1.17
C ILE A 136 0.03 -3.87 -0.91
N GLY A 137 -0.07 -2.64 -1.42
CA GLY A 137 0.96 -1.59 -1.29
C GLY A 137 0.42 -0.30 -0.69
N ALA A 138 -0.68 0.20 -1.21
CA ALA A 138 -1.26 1.49 -0.84
C ALA A 138 -1.92 1.47 0.55
N ASN A 139 -1.68 2.53 1.34
CA ASN A 139 -2.04 2.59 2.78
C ASN A 139 -3.08 3.66 3.13
N ASN A 140 -3.32 4.65 2.28
CA ASN A 140 -4.16 5.81 2.59
C ASN A 140 -5.53 5.40 3.17
N THR A 141 -5.97 6.11 4.21
CA THR A 141 -7.20 5.82 4.95
C THR A 141 -8.46 5.93 4.12
N ASP A 142 -8.47 6.79 3.09
CA ASP A 142 -9.64 7.02 2.24
C ASP A 142 -10.09 5.80 1.45
N MET A 143 -9.20 4.83 1.19
CA MET A 143 -9.54 3.64 0.39
C MET A 143 -10.61 2.76 1.01
N THR A 144 -10.80 2.80 2.33
CA THR A 144 -11.77 1.95 3.05
C THR A 144 -12.71 2.72 3.97
N SER A 145 -12.57 4.07 4.05
CA SER A 145 -13.39 4.93 4.92
C SER A 145 -14.82 5.16 4.39
N HIS A 146 -15.09 4.85 3.13
CA HIS A 146 -16.35 5.15 2.44
C HIS A 146 -17.40 4.02 2.50
N GLY A 147 -17.16 2.97 3.28
CA GLY A 147 -18.08 1.83 3.39
C GLY A 147 -18.12 0.95 2.14
N PHE A 148 -17.02 0.87 1.42
CA PHE A 148 -16.88 0.03 0.22
C PHE A 148 -17.00 -1.47 0.53
N ASN A 149 -17.66 -2.21 -0.37
CA ASN A 149 -17.87 -3.64 -0.23
C ASN A 149 -16.82 -4.49 -0.94
N TYR A 150 -16.18 -3.94 -1.96
CA TYR A 150 -15.26 -4.67 -2.83
C TYR A 150 -13.78 -4.34 -2.57
N ILE A 151 -13.48 -3.48 -1.60
CA ILE A 151 -12.11 -3.05 -1.32
C ILE A 151 -11.61 -3.68 -0.01
N ASN A 152 -10.55 -4.47 -0.10
CA ASN A 152 -9.87 -5.07 1.06
C ASN A 152 -8.37 -4.78 0.97
N ARG A 153 -7.70 -4.63 2.12
CA ARG A 153 -6.25 -4.37 2.12
C ARG A 153 -5.48 -5.37 2.97
N THR A 154 -4.37 -5.86 2.46
CA THR A 154 -3.44 -6.77 3.17
C THR A 154 -2.27 -6.04 3.83
N VAL A 155 -2.28 -4.70 3.81
CA VAL A 155 -1.36 -3.82 4.51
C VAL A 155 -2.13 -3.01 5.57
N LEU A 156 -1.44 -2.50 6.58
CA LEU A 156 -2.06 -1.60 7.56
C LEU A 156 -2.43 -0.28 6.88
N SER A 157 -3.54 0.32 7.30
CA SER A 157 -3.90 1.69 6.93
C SER A 157 -2.99 2.71 7.62
N SER A 158 -2.84 3.90 7.02
CA SER A 158 -1.95 4.95 7.52
C SER A 158 -2.26 5.34 8.98
N ASP A 159 -3.52 5.36 9.40
CA ASP A 159 -3.91 5.62 10.78
C ASP A 159 -3.38 4.57 11.76
N ARG A 160 -3.41 3.28 11.38
CA ARG A 160 -2.87 2.18 12.19
C ARG A 160 -1.35 2.18 12.21
N ILE A 161 -0.71 2.45 11.08
CA ILE A 161 0.75 2.66 11.00
C ILE A 161 1.16 3.80 11.91
N ALA A 162 0.55 4.96 11.74
CA ALA A 162 0.84 6.18 12.46
C ALA A 162 0.64 6.03 13.98
N THR A 163 -0.45 5.38 14.41
CA THR A 163 -0.68 5.07 15.83
C THR A 163 0.45 4.22 16.42
N LYS A 164 0.91 3.20 15.69
CA LYS A 164 2.04 2.37 16.13
C LYS A 164 3.34 3.19 16.20
N LEU A 165 3.64 3.97 15.16
CA LEU A 165 4.83 4.83 15.11
C LEU A 165 4.83 5.88 16.22
N ALA A 166 3.69 6.52 16.52
CA ALA A 166 3.57 7.49 17.59
C ALA A 166 3.85 6.84 18.97
N LYS A 167 3.30 5.65 19.21
CA LYS A 167 3.60 4.86 20.42
C LYS A 167 5.09 4.51 20.52
N LEU A 168 5.67 4.06 19.41
CA LEU A 168 7.09 3.73 19.36
C LEU A 168 7.97 4.94 19.66
N SER A 169 7.70 6.07 19.00
CA SER A 169 8.44 7.31 19.22
C SER A 169 8.37 7.76 20.68
N THR A 170 7.16 7.76 21.26
CA THR A 170 6.97 8.20 22.64
C THR A 170 7.53 7.23 23.66
N ASN A 171 7.54 5.92 23.40
CA ASN A 171 8.18 4.93 24.27
C ASN A 171 9.70 5.08 24.30
N HIS A 172 10.31 5.58 23.22
CA HIS A 172 11.72 5.92 23.16
C HIS A 172 12.05 7.32 23.73
N GLY A 173 11.06 8.00 24.31
CA GLY A 173 11.26 9.29 24.97
C GLY A 173 11.13 10.51 24.06
N TYR A 174 10.86 10.34 22.77
CA TYR A 174 10.65 11.46 21.86
C TYR A 174 9.32 12.14 22.14
N ARG A 175 9.34 13.44 22.41
CA ARG A 175 8.14 14.25 22.76
C ARG A 175 7.96 15.50 21.91
N LYS A 176 9.02 15.98 21.25
CA LYS A 176 9.02 17.15 20.39
C LYS A 176 9.40 16.71 18.99
N ILE A 177 8.43 16.63 18.11
CA ILE A 177 8.60 16.03 16.79
C ILE A 177 8.50 17.11 15.72
N ALA A 178 9.46 17.13 14.80
CA ALA A 178 9.32 17.84 13.53
C ALA A 178 8.75 16.87 12.48
N ILE A 179 7.70 17.27 11.76
CA ILE A 179 7.08 16.48 10.71
C ILE A 179 7.36 17.11 9.35
N LEU A 180 7.94 16.32 8.45
CA LEU A 180 8.20 16.71 7.06
C LEU A 180 7.46 15.74 6.16
N TRP A 181 6.75 16.23 5.12
CA TRP A 181 6.01 15.32 4.24
C TRP A 181 6.02 15.74 2.79
N GLU A 182 5.91 14.76 1.92
CA GLU A 182 5.69 14.97 0.50
C GLU A 182 4.23 15.37 0.23
N GLU A 183 4.01 16.33 -0.66
CA GLU A 183 2.69 16.81 -1.08
C GLU A 183 2.04 15.81 -2.05
N ASP A 184 1.78 14.60 -1.54
CA ASP A 184 1.03 13.56 -2.23
C ASP A 184 0.09 12.81 -1.27
N ALA A 185 -0.74 11.93 -1.81
CA ALA A 185 -1.75 11.23 -1.03
C ALA A 185 -1.17 10.35 0.09
N TYR A 186 0.05 9.84 -0.06
CA TYR A 186 0.73 9.04 0.95
C TYR A 186 1.36 9.92 2.04
N GLY A 187 2.18 10.88 1.63
CA GLY A 187 2.92 11.74 2.54
C GLY A 187 2.00 12.55 3.46
N GLU A 188 0.96 13.15 2.88
CA GLU A 188 -0.02 13.96 3.61
C GLU A 188 -0.84 13.15 4.61
N ASP A 189 -1.42 12.02 4.18
CA ASP A 189 -2.25 11.19 5.06
C ASP A 189 -1.43 10.62 6.22
N LEU A 190 -0.28 10.02 5.94
CA LEU A 190 0.55 9.43 7.00
C LEU A 190 1.08 10.49 7.98
N ALA A 191 1.47 11.68 7.51
CA ALA A 191 1.90 12.79 8.37
C ALA A 191 0.76 13.28 9.28
N TYR A 192 -0.43 13.46 8.70
CA TYR A 192 -1.63 13.84 9.46
C TYR A 192 -1.99 12.80 10.53
N GLN A 193 -2.07 11.53 10.16
CA GLN A 193 -2.40 10.46 11.10
C GLN A 193 -1.34 10.31 12.20
N TYR A 194 -0.07 10.56 11.86
CA TYR A 194 1.00 10.53 12.85
C TYR A 194 0.86 11.66 13.88
N GLN A 195 0.53 12.86 13.44
CA GLN A 195 0.22 13.98 14.33
C GLN A 195 -0.95 13.63 15.26
N VAL A 196 -2.06 13.08 14.72
CA VAL A 196 -3.21 12.64 15.54
C VAL A 196 -2.78 11.62 16.60
N GLY A 197 -1.91 10.68 16.24
CA GLY A 197 -1.37 9.68 17.18
C GLY A 197 -0.49 10.31 18.26
N LEU A 198 0.33 11.31 17.93
CA LEU A 198 1.17 12.06 18.89
C LEU A 198 0.34 12.86 19.89
N ASP A 199 -0.71 13.55 19.43
CA ASP A 199 -1.59 14.34 20.26
C ASP A 199 -2.26 13.49 21.35
N GLN A 200 -2.66 12.26 21.03
CA GLN A 200 -3.22 11.28 21.98
C GLN A 200 -2.21 10.81 23.04
N LEU A 201 -0.91 10.98 22.79
CA LEU A 201 0.18 10.53 23.67
C LEU A 201 0.93 11.68 24.35
N ASN A 202 0.36 12.89 24.34
CA ASN A 202 0.95 14.10 24.91
C ASN A 202 2.36 14.41 24.37
N ALA A 203 2.63 14.08 23.13
CA ALA A 203 3.77 14.54 22.37
C ALA A 203 3.38 15.74 21.50
N LYS A 204 4.32 16.62 21.19
CA LYS A 204 4.06 17.88 20.47
C LYS A 204 4.73 17.87 19.11
N VAL A 205 3.99 18.32 18.11
CA VAL A 205 4.58 18.71 16.83
C VAL A 205 5.13 20.13 16.99
N VAL A 206 6.44 20.28 16.91
CA VAL A 206 7.14 21.55 17.11
C VAL A 206 7.52 22.24 15.80
N TYR A 207 7.47 21.53 14.69
CA TYR A 207 7.72 22.07 13.35
C TYR A 207 7.02 21.22 12.30
N GLN A 208 6.51 21.87 11.25
CA GLN A 208 5.87 21.21 10.12
C GLN A 208 6.32 21.85 8.81
N TRP A 209 6.59 21.01 7.81
CA TRP A 209 6.97 21.48 6.49
C TRP A 209 6.62 20.45 5.41
N SER A 210 6.01 20.91 4.31
CA SER A 210 5.71 20.09 3.15
C SER A 210 6.61 20.40 1.96
N TYR A 211 6.74 19.47 1.05
CA TYR A 211 7.52 19.67 -0.16
C TYR A 211 6.90 18.96 -1.36
N SER A 212 7.06 19.60 -2.52
CA SER A 212 6.77 18.95 -3.79
C SER A 212 8.02 18.26 -4.33
N ARG A 213 7.89 16.99 -4.72
CA ARG A 213 8.98 16.17 -5.31
C ARG A 213 9.69 16.85 -6.47
N LYS A 214 8.98 17.70 -7.23
CA LYS A 214 9.52 18.34 -8.45
C LYS A 214 10.54 19.43 -8.19
N ASN A 215 10.46 20.12 -7.06
CA ASN A 215 11.24 21.34 -6.81
C ASN A 215 11.71 21.46 -5.35
N VAL A 216 12.14 20.37 -4.73
CA VAL A 216 12.58 20.39 -3.34
C VAL A 216 14.02 20.89 -3.22
N ASP A 217 14.23 21.86 -2.34
CA ASP A 217 15.56 22.34 -1.93
C ASP A 217 15.64 22.34 -0.39
N PHE A 218 16.37 21.40 0.15
CA PHE A 218 16.51 21.23 1.60
C PHE A 218 17.51 22.19 2.26
N ARG A 219 18.25 23.03 1.52
CA ARG A 219 19.34 23.85 2.09
C ARG A 219 18.87 24.82 3.17
N LEU A 220 17.72 25.46 2.96
CA LEU A 220 17.15 26.37 3.96
C LEU A 220 16.54 25.58 5.12
N LEU A 221 15.71 24.59 4.79
CA LEU A 221 15.02 23.73 5.77
C LEU A 221 15.97 23.12 6.80
N VAL A 222 17.10 22.53 6.36
CA VAL A 222 18.02 21.87 7.30
C VAL A 222 18.72 22.85 8.24
N ASN A 223 18.90 24.12 7.84
CA ASN A 223 19.40 25.16 8.72
C ASN A 223 18.33 25.61 9.73
N GLU A 224 17.08 25.71 9.33
CA GLU A 224 15.95 25.99 10.23
C GLU A 224 15.80 24.87 11.26
N LEU A 225 15.81 23.61 10.83
CA LEU A 225 15.70 22.44 11.71
C LEU A 225 16.79 22.39 12.79
N LYS A 226 17.97 22.92 12.53
CA LYS A 226 19.03 23.05 13.57
C LYS A 226 18.66 23.99 14.70
N MET A 227 17.78 24.96 14.44
CA MET A 227 17.32 25.95 15.43
C MET A 227 16.07 25.46 16.17
N ILE A 228 15.43 24.41 15.68
CA ILE A 228 14.23 23.82 16.28
C ILE A 228 14.67 22.81 17.36
N ASP A 229 14.09 22.95 18.55
CA ASP A 229 14.26 22.01 19.66
C ASP A 229 13.37 20.77 19.44
N ALA A 230 13.74 19.94 18.47
CA ALA A 230 13.07 18.68 18.14
C ALA A 230 13.88 17.48 18.61
N ASP A 231 13.21 16.54 19.27
CA ASP A 231 13.82 15.27 19.71
C ASP A 231 14.00 14.29 18.55
N MET A 232 13.11 14.38 17.54
CA MET A 232 13.10 13.52 16.36
C MET A 232 12.46 14.24 15.17
N ILE A 233 12.87 13.87 13.98
CA ILE A 233 12.25 14.27 12.72
C ILE A 233 11.50 13.05 12.16
N PHE A 234 10.21 13.19 11.89
CA PHE A 234 9.44 12.23 11.11
C PHE A 234 9.41 12.70 9.66
N PHE A 235 9.92 11.87 8.75
CA PHE A 235 9.98 12.16 7.31
C PHE A 235 8.96 11.27 6.59
N SER A 236 7.79 11.82 6.27
CA SER A 236 6.72 11.16 5.52
C SER A 236 6.88 11.38 4.03
N GLY A 237 7.76 10.60 3.44
CA GLY A 237 8.08 10.63 2.02
C GLY A 237 9.03 9.48 1.68
N ILE A 238 9.15 9.18 0.40
CA ILE A 238 9.89 8.02 -0.07
C ILE A 238 11.20 8.42 -0.76
N GLU A 239 11.98 7.43 -1.13
CA GLU A 239 13.20 7.60 -1.95
C GLU A 239 12.86 8.11 -3.36
N PRO A 240 13.78 8.79 -4.05
CA PRO A 240 15.14 9.16 -3.60
C PRO A 240 15.19 10.40 -2.70
N ILE A 241 14.09 11.15 -2.58
CA ILE A 241 14.02 12.45 -1.90
C ILE A 241 14.38 12.34 -0.41
N ALA A 242 13.96 11.27 0.25
CA ALA A 242 14.34 11.00 1.64
C ALA A 242 15.87 10.88 1.79
N GLY A 243 16.55 10.25 0.83
CA GLY A 243 18.01 10.15 0.81
C GLY A 243 18.69 11.52 0.63
N ASP A 244 18.16 12.36 -0.26
CA ASP A 244 18.66 13.72 -0.46
C ASP A 244 18.48 14.59 0.79
N PHE A 245 17.34 14.46 1.49
CA PHE A 245 17.12 15.11 2.78
C PHE A 245 18.16 14.69 3.82
N LEU A 246 18.38 13.38 4.01
CA LEU A 246 19.38 12.88 4.98
C LEU A 246 20.77 13.42 4.67
N ARG A 247 21.16 13.42 3.39
CA ARG A 247 22.46 13.97 2.95
C ARG A 247 22.57 15.46 3.28
N ALA A 248 21.55 16.25 2.97
CA ALA A 248 21.52 17.67 3.28
C ALA A 248 21.58 17.92 4.79
N ALA A 249 20.83 17.18 5.59
CA ALA A 249 20.79 17.27 7.05
C ALA A 249 22.16 16.97 7.69
N ARG A 250 22.80 15.87 7.30
CA ARG A 250 24.10 15.49 7.86
C ARG A 250 25.23 16.44 7.41
N LYS A 251 25.14 16.98 6.18
CA LYS A 251 26.13 17.96 5.69
C LYS A 251 26.20 19.23 6.55
N VAL A 252 25.08 19.68 7.12
CA VAL A 252 25.06 20.85 8.02
C VAL A 252 25.26 20.46 9.48
N GLY A 253 25.51 19.18 9.78
CA GLY A 253 25.75 18.67 11.14
C GLY A 253 24.48 18.51 11.97
N LEU A 254 23.29 18.41 11.35
CA LEU A 254 22.04 18.10 12.05
C LEU A 254 22.09 16.63 12.54
N LYS A 255 22.07 16.45 13.86
CA LYS A 255 22.20 15.14 14.51
C LYS A 255 20.86 14.53 14.97
N THR A 256 19.79 15.31 14.93
CA THR A 256 18.45 14.86 15.32
C THR A 256 18.11 13.54 14.61
N PRO A 257 17.66 12.51 15.35
CA PRO A 257 17.22 11.24 14.77
C PRO A 257 16.14 11.45 13.70
N VAL A 258 16.21 10.67 12.63
CA VAL A 258 15.19 10.70 11.56
C VAL A 258 14.51 9.35 11.52
N LEU A 259 13.19 9.36 11.75
CA LEU A 259 12.30 8.24 11.47
C LEU A 259 11.63 8.49 10.12
N GLY A 260 11.85 7.62 9.16
CA GLY A 260 11.35 7.80 7.81
C GLY A 260 10.33 6.75 7.39
N ALA A 261 9.47 7.17 6.48
CA ALA A 261 8.50 6.33 5.79
C ALA A 261 9.04 5.83 4.43
N PHE A 262 10.33 5.64 4.34
CA PHE A 262 11.07 5.19 3.15
C PHE A 262 11.51 3.73 3.28
N ASN A 263 11.83 3.11 2.14
CA ASN A 263 12.33 1.74 2.09
C ASN A 263 13.85 1.69 1.99
N ASN A 264 14.45 0.57 2.43
CA ASN A 264 15.89 0.33 2.28
C ASN A 264 16.22 -0.17 0.86
N THR A 265 16.03 0.67 -0.14
CA THR A 265 16.32 0.36 -1.55
C THR A 265 17.76 0.72 -1.95
N PRO A 266 18.28 0.18 -3.06
CA PRO A 266 19.54 0.64 -3.64
C PRO A 266 19.54 2.14 -3.93
N GLU A 267 18.43 2.68 -4.42
CA GLU A 267 18.26 4.11 -4.70
C GLU A 267 18.39 4.97 -3.44
N MET A 268 17.73 4.55 -2.35
CA MET A 268 17.89 5.23 -1.04
C MET A 268 19.34 5.27 -0.60
N ARG A 269 20.07 4.16 -0.71
CA ARG A 269 21.50 4.08 -0.33
C ARG A 269 22.38 4.96 -1.19
N ILE A 270 22.13 5.05 -2.49
CA ILE A 270 22.88 5.92 -3.42
C ILE A 270 22.67 7.39 -3.06
N HIS A 271 21.43 7.79 -2.83
CA HIS A 271 21.09 9.19 -2.56
C HIS A 271 21.51 9.62 -1.15
N ALA A 272 21.33 8.82 -0.13
CA ALA A 272 21.75 9.15 1.22
C ALA A 272 23.26 9.03 1.43
N GLY A 273 23.93 8.07 0.79
CA GLY A 273 25.35 7.76 1.01
C GLY A 273 25.66 7.48 2.48
N SER A 274 26.75 8.01 3.00
CA SER A 274 27.13 7.88 4.41
C SER A 274 26.14 8.53 5.39
N ALA A 275 25.29 9.43 4.93
CA ALA A 275 24.26 10.08 5.74
C ALA A 275 23.10 9.14 6.10
N TYR A 276 23.06 7.96 5.50
CA TYR A 276 22.08 6.93 5.83
C TYR A 276 22.32 6.29 7.19
N GLU A 277 23.56 6.32 7.68
CA GLU A 277 23.92 5.80 9.01
C GLU A 277 23.09 6.43 10.12
N GLY A 278 22.50 5.60 11.00
CA GLY A 278 21.62 6.03 12.07
C GLY A 278 20.20 6.44 11.66
N ALA A 279 19.84 6.37 10.40
CA ALA A 279 18.46 6.58 9.96
C ALA A 279 17.57 5.43 10.42
N ILE A 280 16.37 5.75 10.92
CA ILE A 280 15.38 4.78 11.38
C ILE A 280 14.27 4.72 10.33
N PHE A 281 13.80 3.51 10.03
CA PHE A 281 12.65 3.31 9.14
C PHE A 281 11.82 2.12 9.60
N PHE A 282 10.59 2.05 9.13
CA PHE A 282 9.72 0.92 9.44
C PHE A 282 9.53 0.02 8.21
N GLY A 283 9.24 -1.24 8.48
CA GLY A 283 8.93 -2.23 7.46
C GLY A 283 7.74 -3.10 7.86
N PHE A 284 7.12 -3.72 6.86
CA PHE A 284 5.95 -4.57 7.03
C PHE A 284 6.28 -6.07 7.04
N TYR A 285 7.53 -6.43 6.83
CA TYR A 285 7.98 -7.80 6.73
C TYR A 285 9.33 -8.00 7.41
N ASN A 286 9.45 -9.11 8.12
CA ASN A 286 10.72 -9.55 8.69
C ASN A 286 11.08 -10.93 8.13
N VAL A 287 12.06 -10.97 7.22
CA VAL A 287 12.55 -12.21 6.59
C VAL A 287 13.08 -13.22 7.62
N HIS A 288 13.51 -12.76 8.80
CA HIS A 288 14.03 -13.59 9.89
C HIS A 288 12.95 -14.01 10.91
N SER A 289 11.66 -13.76 10.61
CA SER A 289 10.56 -14.21 11.47
C SER A 289 10.61 -15.72 11.67
N GLN A 290 10.41 -16.16 12.92
CA GLN A 290 10.50 -17.57 13.30
C GLN A 290 9.18 -18.34 13.16
N THR A 291 8.15 -17.72 12.56
CA THR A 291 6.90 -18.42 12.26
C THR A 291 7.14 -19.53 11.23
N PRO A 292 6.50 -20.71 11.37
CA PRO A 292 6.69 -21.82 10.43
C PRO A 292 6.38 -21.44 8.98
N GLU A 293 5.35 -20.61 8.79
CA GLU A 293 4.90 -20.14 7.47
C GLU A 293 5.98 -19.30 6.80
N ASN A 294 6.59 -18.36 7.57
CA ASN A 294 7.68 -17.53 7.04
C ASN A 294 8.92 -18.37 6.71
N GLN A 295 9.34 -19.23 7.62
CA GLN A 295 10.53 -20.08 7.39
C GLN A 295 10.36 -20.95 6.15
N LEU A 296 9.16 -21.55 5.97
CA LEU A 296 8.85 -22.35 4.79
C LEU A 296 8.86 -21.52 3.51
N PHE A 297 8.26 -20.30 3.55
CA PHE A 297 8.24 -19.38 2.42
C PHE A 297 9.65 -18.94 2.05
N VAL A 298 10.45 -18.47 3.02
CA VAL A 298 11.83 -18.02 2.79
C VAL A 298 12.66 -19.13 2.17
N LYS A 299 12.57 -20.35 2.72
CA LYS A 299 13.29 -21.49 2.16
C LYS A 299 12.91 -21.75 0.70
N LYS A 300 11.61 -21.87 0.39
CA LYS A 300 11.13 -22.13 -0.98
C LYS A 300 11.51 -21.02 -1.95
N PHE A 301 11.40 -19.77 -1.49
CA PHE A 301 11.73 -18.60 -2.29
C PHE A 301 13.24 -18.58 -2.61
N PHE A 302 14.08 -18.84 -1.60
CA PHE A 302 15.52 -18.93 -1.79
C PHE A 302 15.93 -20.09 -2.71
N ASP A 303 15.35 -21.27 -2.51
CA ASP A 303 15.60 -22.45 -3.35
C ASP A 303 15.26 -22.19 -4.83
N ARG A 304 14.24 -21.35 -5.08
CA ARG A 304 13.75 -21.05 -6.44
C ARG A 304 14.50 -19.90 -7.12
N TYR A 305 14.79 -18.83 -6.36
CA TYR A 305 15.28 -17.56 -6.93
C TYR A 305 16.71 -17.20 -6.50
N GLY A 306 17.34 -17.96 -5.59
CA GLY A 306 18.73 -17.75 -5.14
C GLY A 306 18.94 -16.49 -4.29
N ARG A 307 17.86 -15.89 -3.78
CA ARG A 307 17.87 -14.68 -2.94
C ARG A 307 16.80 -14.74 -1.88
N ASN A 308 16.95 -13.96 -0.81
CA ASN A 308 15.89 -13.80 0.17
C ASN A 308 14.69 -13.02 -0.40
N PRO A 309 13.45 -13.34 0.03
CA PRO A 309 12.29 -12.56 -0.30
C PRO A 309 12.33 -11.19 0.40
N ASP A 310 11.75 -10.19 -0.25
CA ASP A 310 11.46 -8.88 0.33
C ASP A 310 9.98 -8.76 0.75
N THR A 311 9.59 -7.56 1.21
CA THR A 311 8.23 -7.26 1.63
C THR A 311 7.20 -7.57 0.54
N TRP A 312 7.49 -7.19 -0.70
CA TRP A 312 6.55 -7.31 -1.81
C TRP A 312 6.39 -8.74 -2.32
N ALA A 313 7.47 -9.53 -2.23
CA ALA A 313 7.41 -10.97 -2.47
C ALA A 313 6.47 -11.67 -1.46
N ALA A 314 6.62 -11.37 -0.17
CA ALA A 314 5.78 -11.97 0.87
C ALA A 314 4.32 -11.48 0.78
N GLN A 315 4.10 -10.19 0.54
CA GLN A 315 2.76 -9.61 0.41
C GLN A 315 1.99 -10.17 -0.78
N SER A 316 2.61 -10.28 -1.95
CA SER A 316 1.95 -10.79 -3.15
C SER A 316 1.65 -12.29 -3.05
N TYR A 317 2.58 -13.04 -2.46
CA TYR A 317 2.39 -14.46 -2.16
C TYR A 317 1.17 -14.68 -1.26
N ASP A 318 1.11 -13.98 -0.11
CA ASP A 318 0.01 -14.09 0.83
C ASP A 318 -1.32 -13.60 0.25
N ALA A 319 -1.32 -12.49 -0.49
CA ALA A 319 -2.53 -11.94 -1.09
C ALA A 319 -3.21 -12.94 -2.04
N LEU A 320 -2.44 -13.64 -2.87
CA LEU A 320 -3.00 -14.64 -3.77
C LEU A 320 -3.48 -15.89 -3.03
N HIS A 321 -2.79 -16.29 -1.95
CA HIS A 321 -3.25 -17.39 -1.08
C HIS A 321 -4.52 -17.03 -0.30
N ILE A 322 -4.67 -15.80 0.20
CA ILE A 322 -5.90 -15.29 0.82
C ILE A 322 -7.06 -15.38 -0.17
N LEU A 323 -6.86 -14.91 -1.40
CA LEU A 323 -7.87 -15.00 -2.46
C LEU A 323 -8.22 -16.45 -2.79
N ALA A 324 -7.24 -17.34 -2.94
CA ALA A 324 -7.46 -18.76 -3.20
C ALA A 324 -8.25 -19.44 -2.07
N LYS A 325 -7.97 -19.09 -0.81
CA LYS A 325 -8.73 -19.58 0.35
C LYS A 325 -10.18 -19.11 0.32
N ALA A 326 -10.41 -17.84 -0.06
CA ALA A 326 -11.76 -17.29 -0.22
C ALA A 326 -12.54 -18.01 -1.34
N ILE A 327 -11.90 -18.25 -2.49
CA ILE A 327 -12.49 -19.02 -3.61
C ILE A 327 -12.84 -20.44 -3.16
N LYS A 328 -11.92 -21.13 -2.50
CA LYS A 328 -12.15 -22.49 -1.98
C LYS A 328 -13.31 -22.55 -1.00
N PHE A 329 -13.39 -21.55 -0.09
CA PHE A 329 -14.43 -21.51 0.95
C PHE A 329 -15.82 -21.25 0.38
N THR A 330 -15.92 -20.34 -0.59
CA THR A 330 -17.22 -19.95 -1.19
C THR A 330 -17.63 -20.83 -2.36
N GLY A 331 -16.70 -21.50 -3.04
CA GLY A 331 -16.92 -22.12 -4.34
C GLY A 331 -17.32 -21.13 -5.42
N SER A 332 -17.13 -19.83 -5.20
CA SER A 332 -17.60 -18.75 -6.05
C SER A 332 -16.43 -17.98 -6.71
N ARG A 333 -16.73 -17.39 -7.89
CA ARG A 333 -15.88 -16.43 -8.57
C ARG A 333 -16.39 -14.99 -8.39
N ASN A 334 -17.54 -14.84 -7.75
CA ASN A 334 -18.21 -13.55 -7.61
C ASN A 334 -17.43 -12.64 -6.65
N PRO A 335 -17.07 -11.40 -7.03
CA PRO A 335 -16.28 -10.49 -6.21
C PRO A 335 -16.86 -10.19 -4.84
N LEU A 336 -18.19 -10.12 -4.70
CA LEU A 336 -18.84 -9.85 -3.42
C LEU A 336 -18.68 -11.01 -2.44
N ASP A 337 -18.89 -12.25 -2.92
CA ASP A 337 -18.72 -13.44 -2.11
C ASP A 337 -17.28 -13.57 -1.62
N LEU A 338 -16.32 -13.30 -2.52
CA LEU A 338 -14.89 -13.32 -2.19
C LEU A 338 -14.53 -12.25 -1.17
N SER A 339 -15.03 -11.02 -1.33
CA SER A 339 -14.79 -9.93 -0.39
C SER A 339 -15.35 -10.27 0.99
N TYR A 340 -16.57 -10.77 1.08
CA TYR A 340 -17.16 -11.17 2.37
C TYR A 340 -16.42 -12.36 2.99
N ALA A 341 -16.03 -13.35 2.19
CA ALA A 341 -15.23 -14.46 2.70
C ALA A 341 -13.91 -13.98 3.31
N ILE A 342 -13.23 -13.00 2.69
CA ILE A 342 -12.01 -12.40 3.23
C ILE A 342 -12.29 -11.68 4.56
N ARG A 343 -13.35 -10.88 4.64
CA ARG A 343 -13.68 -10.05 5.83
C ARG A 343 -14.16 -10.86 7.03
N TYR A 344 -14.91 -11.92 6.77
CA TYR A 344 -15.59 -12.69 7.83
C TYR A 344 -14.95 -14.05 8.13
N ALA A 345 -13.90 -14.43 7.39
CA ALA A 345 -13.13 -15.64 7.68
C ALA A 345 -12.36 -15.53 8.99
N ASP A 346 -12.00 -16.71 9.53
CA ASP A 346 -10.94 -16.79 10.52
C ASP A 346 -9.63 -16.25 9.97
N ALA A 347 -8.72 -15.89 10.86
CA ALA A 347 -7.44 -15.35 10.44
C ALA A 347 -6.70 -16.30 9.50
N PHE A 348 -6.00 -15.72 8.54
CA PHE A 348 -5.07 -16.43 7.67
C PHE A 348 -3.65 -16.26 8.21
N GLU A 349 -2.96 -17.37 8.43
CA GLU A 349 -1.53 -17.37 8.76
C GLU A 349 -0.74 -17.47 7.45
N GLY A 350 0.02 -16.44 7.15
CA GLY A 350 0.78 -16.30 5.92
C GLY A 350 2.28 -16.15 6.15
N ALA A 351 3.03 -16.07 5.06
CA ALA A 351 4.47 -15.81 5.07
C ALA A 351 4.83 -14.50 5.78
N ASN A 352 4.01 -13.48 5.61
CA ASN A 352 4.14 -12.20 6.30
C ASN A 352 3.24 -12.11 7.55
N GLY A 353 3.05 -13.22 8.26
CA GLY A 353 2.32 -13.30 9.52
C GLY A 353 0.81 -13.36 9.37
N ARG A 354 0.11 -12.96 10.43
CA ARG A 354 -1.33 -13.15 10.55
C ARG A 354 -2.13 -12.06 9.84
N TYR A 355 -3.19 -12.46 9.13
CA TYR A 355 -4.16 -11.58 8.48
C TYR A 355 -5.55 -11.80 9.06
N LYS A 356 -6.10 -10.81 9.72
CA LYS A 356 -7.48 -10.75 10.18
C LYS A 356 -8.06 -9.43 9.70
N PHE A 357 -9.21 -9.50 9.03
CA PHE A 357 -9.85 -8.34 8.44
C PHE A 357 -11.01 -7.87 9.31
N ASP A 358 -11.20 -6.56 9.37
CA ASP A 358 -12.41 -5.96 9.93
C ASP A 358 -13.54 -5.90 8.87
N ARG A 359 -14.72 -5.43 9.32
CA ARG A 359 -15.89 -5.31 8.42
C ARG A 359 -15.71 -4.31 7.29
N ALA A 360 -14.82 -3.35 7.43
CA ALA A 360 -14.52 -2.36 6.40
C ALA A 360 -13.48 -2.88 5.39
N GLY A 361 -12.91 -4.06 5.61
CA GLY A 361 -11.88 -4.66 4.74
C GLY A 361 -10.45 -4.24 5.07
N ASN A 362 -10.22 -3.63 6.25
CA ASN A 362 -8.87 -3.36 6.75
C ASN A 362 -8.31 -4.54 7.53
N LEU A 363 -7.00 -4.65 7.61
CA LEU A 363 -6.37 -5.51 8.62
C LEU A 363 -6.64 -4.96 10.02
N GLU A 364 -7.10 -5.83 10.94
CA GLU A 364 -7.32 -5.45 12.34
C GLU A 364 -6.00 -5.08 13.03
N ASP A 365 -4.98 -5.89 12.85
CA ASP A 365 -3.65 -5.65 13.37
C ASP A 365 -2.57 -6.40 12.57
N LYS A 366 -1.36 -5.86 12.57
CA LYS A 366 -0.15 -6.48 12.01
C LYS A 366 1.07 -5.89 12.67
N PRO A 367 2.14 -6.66 12.90
CA PRO A 367 3.38 -6.10 13.41
C PRO A 367 3.96 -5.07 12.44
N LEU A 368 4.58 -4.06 13.00
CA LEU A 368 5.41 -3.09 12.32
C LEU A 368 6.83 -3.25 12.85
N PHE A 369 7.77 -3.45 11.97
CA PHE A 369 9.16 -3.68 12.32
C PHE A 369 9.96 -2.39 12.19
N LEU A 370 10.69 -2.00 13.22
CA LEU A 370 11.61 -0.86 13.15
C LEU A 370 13.02 -1.34 12.89
N TYR A 371 13.65 -0.67 11.95
CA TYR A 371 15.06 -0.87 11.61
C TYR A 371 15.83 0.41 11.77
N VAL A 372 17.10 0.27 12.20
CA VAL A 372 18.08 1.36 12.15
C VAL A 372 19.24 0.93 11.25
N ILE A 373 19.78 1.85 10.49
CA ILE A 373 20.96 1.57 9.69
C ILE A 373 22.21 1.64 10.59
N GLN A 374 22.92 0.52 10.69
CA GLN A 374 24.19 0.40 11.43
C GLN A 374 25.23 -0.27 10.53
N HIS A 375 26.36 0.40 10.35
CA HIS A 375 27.44 -0.04 9.45
C HIS A 375 26.94 -0.31 8.02
N GLY A 376 26.00 0.53 7.56
CA GLY A 376 25.39 0.46 6.22
C GLY A 376 24.36 -0.65 6.02
N VAL A 377 24.01 -1.41 7.05
CA VAL A 377 23.02 -2.49 6.99
C VAL A 377 21.83 -2.22 7.93
N PRO A 378 20.61 -2.65 7.57
CA PRO A 378 19.45 -2.54 8.45
C PRO A 378 19.54 -3.53 9.61
N VAL A 379 19.43 -3.03 10.81
CA VAL A 379 19.37 -3.82 12.05
C VAL A 379 18.00 -3.65 12.67
N LEU A 380 17.31 -4.76 12.91
CA LEU A 380 16.01 -4.76 13.58
C LEU A 380 16.18 -4.30 15.02
N ILE A 381 15.42 -3.30 15.44
CA ILE A 381 15.42 -2.75 16.80
C ILE A 381 14.11 -3.00 17.55
N GLN A 382 13.02 -3.30 16.81
CA GLN A 382 11.73 -3.70 17.39
C GLN A 382 10.86 -4.44 16.36
#